data_3aaabd646d1e916c9c63756c9257bac8
#
_entry.id   3aaabd646d1e916c9c63756c9257bac8
#
_cell.length_a   1.000
_cell.length_b   1.000
_cell.length_c   1.000
_cell.angle_alpha   90.00
_cell.angle_beta   90.00
_cell.angle_gamma   90.00
#
_symmetry.space_group_name_H-M   'P 1'
#
loop_
_entity.id
_entity.type
_entity.pdbx_description
1 polymer ?
#
loop_
_entity_poly.entity_id
_entity_poly.type
_entity_poly.pdbx_seq_one_letter_code
_entity_poly.pdbx_strand_id
1 'polypeptide(L)'
;GNAFLKYNFQKNHNTKIVVAFDSKAPIDGIEISGIPVYHPDRLEEMYEKYGAELAILTVSTKSAQSMTDRLVAMNAKGILNFTPNRLTVPESMKLMNIDLSVELQALIYLIRNSQD
;
A
#
# COMPACT_ATOMS: atom_id res chain seq x y z
N GLY A 1 3.15 -0.88 13.04
CA GLY A 1 1.82 -1.36 13.04
C GLY A 1 0.78 -0.28 12.79
N ASN A 2 -0.45 -0.63 13.04
CA ASN A 2 -1.57 0.26 12.75
C ASN A 2 -1.51 1.55 13.57
N ALA A 3 -1.03 1.48 14.81
CA ALA A 3 -0.92 2.66 15.66
C ALA A 3 0.08 3.66 15.10
N PHE A 4 1.17 3.18 14.53
CA PHE A 4 2.19 4.03 13.92
C PHE A 4 1.62 4.76 12.70
N LEU A 5 0.94 4.05 11.82
CA LEU A 5 0.34 4.67 10.64
C LEU A 5 -0.69 5.72 11.03
N LYS A 6 -1.57 5.39 11.97
CA LYS A 6 -2.59 6.32 12.43
C LYS A 6 -1.96 7.59 12.99
N TYR A 7 -0.95 7.44 13.84
CA TYR A 7 -0.27 8.58 14.44
C TYR A 7 0.33 9.51 13.39
N ASN A 8 1.05 8.93 12.43
CA ASN A 8 1.73 9.74 11.43
C ASN A 8 0.75 10.47 10.51
N PHE A 9 -0.28 9.79 10.06
CA PHE A 9 -1.24 10.42 9.15
C PHE A 9 -2.08 11.48 9.85
N GLN A 10 -2.42 11.28 11.11
CA GLN A 10 -3.19 12.26 11.85
C GLN A 10 -2.38 13.49 12.23
N LYS A 11 -1.10 13.32 12.48
CA LYS A 11 -0.23 14.43 12.88
C LYS A 11 0.20 15.32 11.73
N ASN A 12 0.37 14.75 10.55
CA ASN A 12 0.86 15.48 9.40
C ASN A 12 -0.29 16.10 8.64
N HIS A 13 -0.57 17.36 8.92
CA HIS A 13 -1.68 18.08 8.29
C HIS A 13 -1.52 18.25 6.78
N ASN A 14 -0.30 18.04 6.25
CA ASN A 14 -0.03 18.15 4.83
C ASN A 14 -0.17 16.80 4.12
N THR A 15 -0.38 15.72 4.86
CA THR A 15 -0.55 14.41 4.27
C THR A 15 -1.88 14.35 3.54
N LYS A 16 -1.81 14.05 2.26
CA LYS A 16 -3.01 13.89 1.44
C LYS A 16 -3.69 12.56 1.74
N ILE A 17 -4.91 12.43 1.26
CA ILE A 17 -5.69 11.24 1.52
C ILE A 17 -5.02 10.03 0.91
N VAL A 18 -4.95 8.96 1.68
CA VAL A 18 -4.38 7.67 1.32
C VAL A 18 -5.51 6.67 1.18
N VAL A 19 -5.44 5.82 0.17
CA VAL A 19 -6.37 4.71 0.04
C VAL A 19 -5.55 3.45 -0.19
N ALA A 20 -5.99 2.34 0.41
CA ALA A 20 -5.31 1.05 0.27
C ALA A 20 -6.18 0.09 -0.51
N PHE A 21 -5.54 -0.82 -1.22
CA PHE A 21 -6.22 -1.85 -2.00
C PHE A 21 -5.65 -3.21 -1.64
N ASP A 22 -6.54 -4.12 -1.26
CA ASP A 22 -6.19 -5.46 -0.81
C ASP A 22 -7.13 -6.47 -1.45
N SER A 23 -6.58 -7.53 -2.03
CA SER A 23 -7.37 -8.55 -2.73
C SER A 23 -8.39 -9.23 -1.81
N LYS A 24 -8.17 -9.18 -0.50
CA LYS A 24 -9.06 -9.80 0.49
C LYS A 24 -10.06 -8.83 1.09
N ALA A 25 -10.00 -7.55 0.70
CA ALA A 25 -10.93 -6.57 1.24
C ALA A 25 -12.32 -6.79 0.67
N PRO A 26 -13.38 -6.53 1.45
CA PRO A 26 -14.74 -6.62 0.93
C PRO A 26 -14.99 -5.53 -0.10
N ILE A 27 -15.94 -5.78 -1.01
CA ILE A 27 -16.24 -4.84 -2.08
C ILE A 27 -16.73 -3.49 -1.55
N ASP A 28 -17.41 -3.50 -0.41
CA ASP A 28 -17.89 -2.28 0.21
C ASP A 28 -16.81 -1.55 1.01
N GLY A 29 -15.65 -2.17 1.14
CA GLY A 29 -14.55 -1.55 1.84
C GLY A 29 -14.61 -1.70 3.35
N ILE A 30 -13.47 -1.47 3.96
CA ILE A 30 -13.32 -1.39 5.43
C ILE A 30 -12.38 -0.23 5.72
N GLU A 31 -12.27 0.11 6.98
CA GLU A 31 -11.31 1.11 7.42
C GLU A 31 -10.36 0.48 8.43
N ILE A 32 -9.07 0.67 8.22
CA ILE A 32 -8.04 0.17 9.12
C ILE A 32 -7.17 1.35 9.53
N SER A 33 -7.17 1.67 10.81
CA SER A 33 -6.39 2.78 11.37
C SER A 33 -6.63 4.11 10.64
N GLY A 34 -7.87 4.35 10.25
CA GLY A 34 -8.25 5.57 9.55
C GLY A 34 -8.01 5.53 8.05
N ILE A 35 -7.46 4.44 7.51
CA ILE A 35 -7.19 4.32 6.08
C ILE A 35 -8.30 3.49 5.45
N PRO A 36 -8.99 4.03 4.42
CA PRO A 36 -9.97 3.23 3.69
C PRO A 36 -9.27 2.14 2.87
N VAL A 37 -9.79 0.92 2.94
CA VAL A 37 -9.23 -0.24 2.26
C VAL A 37 -10.32 -0.87 1.41
N TYR A 38 -10.05 -1.03 0.13
CA TYR A 38 -11.01 -1.55 -0.84
C TYR A 38 -10.43 -2.69 -1.65
N HIS A 39 -11.33 -3.48 -2.22
CA HIS A 39 -10.95 -4.50 -3.18
C HIS A 39 -10.41 -3.84 -4.45
N PRO A 40 -9.45 -4.48 -5.16
CA PRO A 40 -8.89 -3.92 -6.40
C PRO A 40 -9.91 -3.57 -7.46
N ASP A 41 -11.07 -4.23 -7.49
CA ASP A 41 -12.11 -3.92 -8.46
C ASP A 41 -12.64 -2.49 -8.32
N ARG A 42 -12.40 -1.86 -7.18
CA ARG A 42 -12.86 -0.48 -6.93
C ARG A 42 -11.73 0.54 -6.99
N LEU A 43 -10.62 0.19 -7.61
CA LEU A 43 -9.43 1.04 -7.58
C LEU A 43 -9.68 2.44 -8.12
N GLU A 44 -10.10 2.56 -9.37
CA GLU A 44 -10.26 3.87 -10.01
C GLU A 44 -11.32 4.69 -9.30
N GLU A 45 -12.44 4.06 -9.00
CA GLU A 45 -13.56 4.73 -8.35
C GLU A 45 -13.16 5.32 -7.00
N MET A 46 -12.50 4.53 -6.18
CA MET A 46 -12.19 4.95 -4.82
C MET A 46 -10.98 5.86 -4.75
N TYR A 47 -9.99 5.64 -5.59
CA TYR A 47 -8.85 6.55 -5.66
C TYR A 47 -9.31 7.96 -6.00
N GLU A 48 -10.21 8.08 -6.97
CA GLU A 48 -10.76 9.36 -7.38
C GLU A 48 -11.70 9.95 -6.35
N LYS A 49 -12.59 9.12 -5.80
CA LYS A 49 -13.58 9.58 -4.81
C LYS A 49 -12.92 10.24 -3.61
N TYR A 50 -11.84 9.64 -3.12
CA TYR A 50 -11.13 10.18 -1.96
C TYR A 50 -10.15 11.28 -2.30
N GLY A 51 -9.96 11.59 -3.58
CA GLY A 51 -8.93 12.55 -3.97
C GLY A 51 -7.54 12.11 -3.52
N ALA A 52 -7.28 10.81 -3.57
CA ALA A 52 -6.05 10.27 -3.02
C ALA A 52 -4.84 10.65 -3.84
N GLU A 53 -3.71 10.82 -3.16
CA GLU A 53 -2.43 10.98 -3.83
C GLU A 53 -1.56 9.74 -3.69
N LEU A 54 -1.77 8.97 -2.63
CA LEU A 54 -1.00 7.77 -2.34
C LEU A 54 -1.91 6.55 -2.32
N ALA A 55 -1.54 5.53 -3.06
CA ALA A 55 -2.19 4.23 -3.00
C ALA A 55 -1.28 3.22 -2.34
N ILE A 56 -1.82 2.47 -1.39
CA ILE A 56 -1.10 1.37 -0.75
C ILE A 56 -1.58 0.08 -1.36
N LEU A 57 -0.66 -0.74 -1.86
CA LEU A 57 -0.99 -2.01 -2.49
C LEU A 57 -0.56 -3.18 -1.61
N THR A 58 -1.54 -3.98 -1.18
CA THR A 58 -1.31 -5.25 -0.49
C THR A 58 -2.06 -6.35 -1.24
N VAL A 59 -1.87 -6.36 -2.54
CA VAL A 59 -2.57 -7.27 -3.45
C VAL A 59 -1.69 -8.47 -3.80
N SER A 60 -2.28 -9.44 -4.52
CA SER A 60 -1.51 -10.61 -4.94
C SER A 60 -0.44 -10.20 -5.95
N THR A 61 0.60 -11.04 -6.03
CA THR A 61 1.71 -10.84 -6.95
C THR A 61 1.22 -10.66 -8.39
N LYS A 62 0.20 -11.42 -8.78
CA LYS A 62 -0.34 -11.35 -10.14
C LYS A 62 -1.02 -10.02 -10.43
N SER A 63 -1.58 -9.37 -9.43
CA SER A 63 -2.36 -8.16 -9.62
C SER A 63 -1.53 -6.89 -9.49
N ALA A 64 -0.36 -6.96 -8.90
CA ALA A 64 0.38 -5.77 -8.50
C ALA A 64 0.76 -4.86 -9.68
N GLN A 65 1.33 -5.43 -10.75
CA GLN A 65 1.72 -4.61 -11.90
C GLN A 65 0.49 -4.07 -12.64
N SER A 66 -0.55 -4.89 -12.79
CA SER A 66 -1.78 -4.45 -13.43
C SER A 66 -2.41 -3.28 -12.69
N MET A 67 -2.47 -3.34 -11.37
CA MET A 67 -3.00 -2.24 -10.57
C MET A 67 -2.12 -1.00 -10.67
N THR A 68 -0.80 -1.21 -10.69
CA THR A 68 0.14 -0.11 -10.87
C THR A 68 -0.09 0.59 -12.21
N ASP A 69 -0.27 -0.19 -13.28
CA ASP A 69 -0.53 0.37 -14.60
C ASP A 69 -1.82 1.19 -14.62
N ARG A 70 -2.84 0.70 -13.92
CA ARG A 70 -4.11 1.44 -13.80
C ARG A 70 -3.94 2.76 -13.05
N LEU A 71 -3.14 2.74 -11.99
CA LEU A 71 -2.85 3.96 -11.23
C LEU A 71 -2.02 4.95 -12.05
N VAL A 72 -1.07 4.45 -12.83
CA VAL A 72 -0.30 5.30 -13.75
C VAL A 72 -1.24 5.97 -14.74
N ALA A 73 -2.20 5.23 -15.29
CA ALA A 73 -3.17 5.78 -16.23
C ALA A 73 -4.05 6.88 -15.61
N MET A 74 -4.21 6.85 -14.30
CA MET A 74 -4.96 7.88 -13.57
C MET A 74 -4.09 9.05 -13.11
N ASN A 75 -2.82 9.05 -13.44
CA ASN A 75 -1.86 10.05 -12.99
C ASN A 75 -1.71 10.05 -11.47
N ALA A 76 -1.79 8.89 -10.85
CA ALA A 76 -1.55 8.76 -9.41
C ALA A 76 -0.14 9.25 -9.09
N LYS A 77 0.03 9.86 -7.94
CA LYS A 77 1.30 10.49 -7.58
C LYS A 77 2.26 9.53 -6.88
N GLY A 78 1.74 8.57 -6.12
CA GLY A 78 2.61 7.69 -5.39
C GLY A 78 1.98 6.34 -5.09
N ILE A 79 2.82 5.33 -4.98
CA ILE A 79 2.43 3.98 -4.61
C ILE A 79 3.36 3.47 -3.51
N LEU A 80 2.77 2.93 -2.46
CA LEU A 80 3.50 2.17 -1.45
C LEU A 80 3.17 0.69 -1.68
N ASN A 81 4.16 -0.06 -2.14
CA ASN A 81 3.97 -1.44 -2.56
C ASN A 81 4.48 -2.42 -1.51
N PHE A 82 3.56 -3.20 -0.94
CA PHE A 82 3.89 -4.26 0.02
C PHE A 82 3.92 -5.65 -0.61
N THR A 83 3.81 -5.73 -1.94
CA THR A 83 3.92 -7.03 -2.61
C THR A 83 5.38 -7.31 -2.93
N PRO A 84 5.77 -8.59 -3.10
CA PRO A 84 7.17 -8.92 -3.40
C PRO A 84 7.59 -8.58 -4.82
N ASN A 85 6.70 -8.06 -5.65
CA ASN A 85 7.02 -7.74 -7.05
C ASN A 85 7.81 -6.46 -7.16
N ARG A 86 8.75 -6.44 -8.09
CA ARG A 86 9.33 -5.19 -8.54
C ARG A 86 8.40 -4.58 -9.57
N LEU A 87 7.83 -3.44 -9.22
CA LEU A 87 6.91 -2.74 -10.09
C LEU A 87 7.68 -1.76 -10.98
N THR A 88 7.17 -1.57 -12.19
CA THR A 88 7.73 -0.61 -13.14
C THR A 88 6.79 0.58 -13.25
N VAL A 89 7.32 1.78 -13.00
CA VAL A 89 6.55 3.03 -13.08
C VAL A 89 7.35 4.09 -13.82
N PRO A 90 6.68 5.07 -14.43
CA PRO A 90 7.39 6.20 -15.02
C PRO A 90 8.00 7.11 -13.96
N GLU A 91 8.95 7.94 -14.35
CA GLU A 91 9.65 8.82 -13.40
C GLU A 91 8.71 9.80 -12.71
N SER A 92 7.58 10.11 -13.33
CA SER A 92 6.62 11.03 -12.75
C SER A 92 5.89 10.47 -11.54
N MET A 93 5.94 9.16 -11.33
CA MET A 93 5.29 8.51 -10.20
C MET A 93 6.31 8.09 -9.16
N LYS A 94 6.04 8.38 -7.90
CA LYS A 94 6.90 7.96 -6.80
C LYS A 94 6.47 6.59 -6.32
N LEU A 95 7.44 5.70 -6.18
CA LEU A 95 7.19 4.32 -5.77
C LEU A 95 8.12 3.94 -4.63
N MET A 96 7.56 3.38 -3.58
CA MET A 96 8.34 2.77 -2.51
C MET A 96 7.93 1.31 -2.38
N ASN A 97 8.92 0.42 -2.40
CA ASN A 97 8.70 -1.01 -2.21
C ASN A 97 9.13 -1.41 -0.80
N ILE A 98 8.25 -2.13 -0.11
CA ILE A 98 8.57 -2.69 1.21
C ILE A 98 8.42 -4.19 1.13
N ASP A 99 9.53 -4.90 1.32
CA ASP A 99 9.54 -6.35 1.26
C ASP A 99 9.48 -6.93 2.67
N LEU A 100 8.27 -7.24 3.10
CA LEU A 100 8.05 -7.77 4.45
C LEU A 100 8.66 -9.16 4.64
N SER A 101 8.87 -9.92 3.57
CA SER A 101 9.48 -11.25 3.70
C SER A 101 10.93 -11.15 4.10
N VAL A 102 11.65 -10.16 3.59
CA VAL A 102 13.04 -9.92 4.00
C VAL A 102 13.11 -9.52 5.46
N GLU A 103 12.23 -8.62 5.88
CA GLU A 103 12.19 -8.19 7.29
C GLU A 103 11.84 -9.35 8.22
N LEU A 104 10.91 -10.21 7.81
CA LEU A 104 10.53 -11.36 8.61
C LEU A 104 11.69 -12.35 8.75
N GLN A 105 12.41 -12.62 7.68
CA GLN A 105 13.56 -13.51 7.73
C GLN A 105 14.65 -12.96 8.65
N ALA A 106 14.89 -11.66 8.58
CA ALA A 106 15.87 -11.02 9.47
C ALA A 106 15.47 -11.17 10.94
N LEU A 107 14.19 -10.99 11.24
CA LEU A 107 13.70 -11.14 12.61
C LEU A 107 13.84 -12.57 13.10
N ILE A 108 13.49 -13.54 12.28
CA ILE A 108 13.63 -14.96 12.64
C ILE A 108 15.09 -15.30 12.92
N TYR A 109 16.00 -14.80 12.08
CA TYR A 109 17.43 -15.01 12.30
C TYR A 109 17.88 -14.46 13.66
N LEU A 110 17.45 -13.23 13.98
CA LEU A 110 17.82 -12.61 15.25
C LEU A 110 17.27 -13.40 16.45
N ILE A 111 16.03 -13.89 16.35
CA ILE A 111 15.43 -14.68 17.42
C ILE A 111 16.23 -15.96 17.67
N ARG A 112 16.59 -16.67 16.59
CA ARG A 112 17.33 -17.93 16.70
C ARG A 112 18.73 -17.73 17.28
N ASN A 113 19.37 -16.63 16.95
CA ASN A 113 20.73 -16.39 17.41
C ASN A 113 20.81 -15.75 18.79
N SER A 114 19.70 -15.34 19.36
CA SER A 114 19.66 -14.74 20.70
C SER A 114 19.27 -15.75 21.80
N GLN A 115 19.06 -17.01 21.46
CA GLN A 115 18.55 -18.02 22.38
C GLN A 115 19.64 -18.81 23.11
N ASP A 116 20.88 -18.47 22.98
CA ASP A 116 21.98 -19.16 23.63
C ASP A 116 22.11 -18.84 25.11
#